data_a83fb654c38bcd036e0ba7a08c7b815a
#
_entry.id   a83fb654c38bcd036e0ba7a08c7b815a
#
_cell.length_a   1.000
_cell.length_b   1.000
_cell.length_c   1.000
_cell.angle_alpha   90.00
_cell.angle_beta   90.00
_cell.angle_gamma   90.00
#
_symmetry.space_group_name_H-M   'P 1'
#
loop_
_entity.id
_entity.type
_entity.pdbx_description
1 polymer ?
#
loop_
_entity_poly.entity_id
_entity_poly.type
_entity_poly.pdbx_seq_one_letter_code
_entity_poly.pdbx_strand_id
1 'polypeptide(L)'
;MWPRHTGDFSLFRVYTDKNGNPAKYSPENIPLKPKRYFNISLKGIDKGDYAMIMGFPGTTNRYYTSWEVKQRRDIENAIRIKMRGVRQEVLLAEMLADPKVQIQYASKYASSSNYWKNAIGMNRGIDKLDVIGQKEKREADFRAWAEKNNHPEYVEALEKIKNAVEAQNGILSQYYLLSEGLLRGVEFSRVPTSLGK
;
A
#
# COMPACT_ATOMS: atom_id res chain seq x y z
N MET A 1 13.19 -2.19 4.51
CA MET A 1 12.99 -0.76 4.15
C MET A 1 13.66 -0.53 2.82
N TRP A 2 13.01 0.15 1.89
CA TRP A 2 13.64 0.52 0.61
C TRP A 2 14.53 1.73 0.81
N PRO A 3 15.77 1.72 0.31
CA PRO A 3 16.53 2.96 0.17
C PRO A 3 15.80 3.91 -0.79
N ARG A 4 15.67 5.17 -0.41
CA ARG A 4 15.13 6.19 -1.30
C ARG A 4 16.26 6.76 -2.16
N HIS A 5 16.03 6.81 -3.46
CA HIS A 5 16.96 7.38 -4.43
C HIS A 5 16.42 8.66 -5.07
N THR A 6 15.19 9.03 -4.74
CA THR A 6 14.50 10.23 -5.24
C THR A 6 14.02 11.08 -4.07
N GLY A 7 13.91 12.38 -4.30
CA GLY A 7 13.24 13.30 -3.38
C GLY A 7 11.87 13.66 -3.95
N ASP A 8 10.83 13.45 -3.15
CA ASP A 8 9.45 13.81 -3.51
C ASP A 8 9.08 15.05 -2.70
N PHE A 9 9.34 16.24 -3.26
CA PHE A 9 9.00 17.51 -2.63
C PHE A 9 8.50 18.50 -3.67
N SER A 10 7.69 19.45 -3.21
CA SER A 10 7.23 20.57 -4.01
C SER A 10 7.38 21.86 -3.21
N LEU A 11 7.73 22.92 -3.89
CA LEU A 11 7.83 24.25 -3.31
C LEU A 11 6.70 25.12 -3.87
N PHE A 12 5.92 25.69 -2.99
CA PHE A 12 4.83 26.61 -3.32
C PHE A 12 5.12 27.99 -2.76
N ARG A 13 4.89 29.02 -3.57
CA ARG A 13 4.90 30.39 -3.11
C ARG A 13 3.49 30.95 -3.19
N VAL A 14 2.99 31.44 -2.09
CA VAL A 14 1.68 32.08 -2.01
C VAL A 14 1.83 33.57 -2.29
N TYR A 15 0.94 34.13 -3.09
CA TYR A 15 0.89 35.53 -3.41
C TYR A 15 -0.42 36.14 -2.88
N THR A 16 -0.35 37.43 -2.52
CA THR A 16 -1.45 38.21 -1.99
C THR A 16 -1.57 39.55 -2.73
N ASP A 17 -2.63 40.31 -2.50
CA ASP A 17 -2.66 41.72 -2.88
C ASP A 17 -1.59 42.52 -2.12
N LYS A 18 -1.45 43.80 -2.44
CA LYS A 18 -0.47 44.72 -1.81
C LYS A 18 -0.72 44.88 -0.30
N ASN A 19 -1.93 44.55 0.19
CA ASN A 19 -2.34 44.66 1.59
C ASN A 19 -2.20 43.32 2.35
N GLY A 20 -1.78 42.26 1.68
CA GLY A 20 -1.63 40.92 2.28
C GLY A 20 -2.93 40.09 2.33
N ASN A 21 -3.98 40.49 1.61
CA ASN A 21 -5.24 39.76 1.55
C ASN A 21 -5.23 38.73 0.42
N PRO A 22 -6.05 37.65 0.52
CA PRO A 22 -6.31 36.74 -0.58
C PRO A 22 -6.82 37.48 -1.81
N ALA A 23 -6.23 37.23 -2.97
CA ALA A 23 -6.57 37.92 -4.20
C ALA A 23 -6.58 36.97 -5.39
N LYS A 24 -7.35 37.32 -6.44
CA LYS A 24 -7.25 36.66 -7.74
C LYS A 24 -5.87 36.96 -8.34
N TYR A 25 -5.47 36.15 -9.31
CA TYR A 25 -4.20 36.38 -10.01
C TYR A 25 -4.11 37.79 -10.59
N SER A 26 -3.01 38.45 -10.30
CA SER A 26 -2.63 39.74 -10.89
C SER A 26 -1.10 39.82 -10.93
N PRO A 27 -0.50 40.42 -11.98
CA PRO A 27 0.93 40.68 -12.02
C PRO A 27 1.42 41.59 -10.87
N GLU A 28 0.51 42.36 -10.26
CA GLU A 28 0.77 43.24 -9.13
C GLU A 28 0.81 42.55 -7.76
N ASN A 29 0.45 41.27 -7.71
CA ASN A 29 0.45 40.51 -6.46
C ASN A 29 1.87 40.34 -5.94
N ILE A 30 1.99 40.42 -4.60
CA ILE A 30 3.26 40.30 -3.88
C ILE A 30 3.33 38.98 -3.12
N PRO A 31 4.54 38.44 -2.87
CA PRO A 31 4.67 37.25 -2.03
C PRO A 31 4.12 37.47 -0.64
N LEU A 32 3.33 36.50 -0.14
CA LEU A 32 2.83 36.50 1.22
C LEU A 32 3.98 36.55 2.23
N LYS A 33 3.91 37.48 3.18
CA LYS A 33 4.76 37.48 4.38
C LYS A 33 4.04 36.78 5.52
N PRO A 34 4.42 35.55 5.88
CA PRO A 34 3.74 34.82 6.95
C PRO A 34 4.02 35.49 8.30
N LYS A 35 3.03 35.49 9.20
CA LYS A 35 3.19 35.99 10.57
C LYS A 35 4.18 35.16 11.38
N ARG A 36 4.26 33.87 11.09
CA ARG A 36 5.19 32.89 11.68
C ARG A 36 5.62 31.88 10.63
N TYR A 37 6.80 31.35 10.77
CA TYR A 37 7.34 30.27 9.94
C TYR A 37 8.16 29.31 10.81
N PHE A 38 8.34 28.08 10.35
CA PHE A 38 9.25 27.14 10.96
C PHE A 38 10.70 27.43 10.54
N ASN A 39 11.59 27.42 11.49
CA ASN A 39 13.02 27.50 11.20
C ASN A 39 13.49 26.22 10.52
N ILE A 40 14.30 26.37 9.48
CA ILE A 40 14.95 25.23 8.82
C ILE A 40 16.22 24.92 9.60
N SER A 41 16.31 23.71 10.14
CA SER A 41 17.52 23.22 10.78
C SER A 41 18.36 22.40 9.79
N LEU A 42 19.63 22.73 9.66
CA LEU A 42 20.59 21.96 8.88
C LEU A 42 21.37 20.96 9.76
N LYS A 43 21.06 20.90 11.05
CA LYS A 43 21.73 20.00 11.98
C LYS A 43 21.49 18.51 11.66
N GLY A 44 20.37 18.20 11.01
CA GLY A 44 19.93 16.83 10.77
C GLY A 44 19.26 16.21 11.99
N ILE A 45 19.15 14.89 11.99
CA ILE A 45 18.60 14.06 13.08
C ILE A 45 19.54 12.89 13.33
N ASP A 46 19.69 12.52 14.61
CA ASP A 46 20.48 11.39 15.04
C ASP A 46 19.59 10.24 15.57
N LYS A 47 20.21 9.06 15.75
CA LYS A 47 19.50 7.92 16.34
C LYS A 47 19.14 8.23 17.79
N GLY A 48 17.84 8.23 18.10
CA GLY A 48 17.31 8.53 19.43
C GLY A 48 16.64 9.90 19.52
N ASP A 49 16.78 10.74 18.49
CA ASP A 49 16.03 12.00 18.42
C ASP A 49 14.54 11.75 18.26
N TYR A 50 13.74 12.66 18.79
CA TYR A 50 12.29 12.61 18.60
C TYR A 50 11.92 12.86 17.15
N ALA A 51 11.16 11.96 16.57
CA ALA A 51 10.59 12.10 15.23
C ALA A 51 9.11 11.75 15.24
N MET A 52 8.32 12.51 14.46
CA MET A 52 6.88 12.33 14.36
C MET A 52 6.43 12.39 12.90
N ILE A 53 5.52 11.50 12.53
CA ILE A 53 4.84 11.53 11.24
C ILE A 53 3.41 12.00 11.49
N MET A 54 2.99 13.08 10.79
CA MET A 54 1.61 13.54 10.77
C MET A 54 0.93 13.01 9.52
N GLY A 55 -0.11 12.20 9.71
CA GLY A 55 -0.89 11.60 8.62
C GLY A 55 -1.54 10.30 9.06
N PHE A 56 -2.42 9.80 8.20
CA PHE A 56 -3.13 8.54 8.44
C PHE A 56 -2.46 7.43 7.61
N PRO A 57 -2.12 6.27 8.22
CA PRO A 57 -1.71 5.11 7.46
C PRO A 57 -2.88 4.62 6.60
N GLY A 58 -2.59 4.13 5.39
CA GLY A 58 -3.62 3.59 4.50
C GLY A 58 -4.32 2.38 5.12
N THR A 59 -3.54 1.37 5.52
CA THR A 59 -4.06 0.15 6.13
C THR A 59 -3.01 -0.47 7.06
N THR A 60 -3.44 -0.89 8.24
CA THR A 60 -2.61 -1.66 9.19
C THR A 60 -3.40 -2.87 9.66
N ASN A 61 -2.89 -4.07 9.42
CA ASN A 61 -3.52 -5.34 9.77
C ASN A 61 -2.71 -6.03 10.89
N ARG A 62 -2.73 -5.45 12.07
CA ARG A 62 -1.94 -5.92 13.22
C ARG A 62 -2.44 -7.26 13.77
N TYR A 63 -3.74 -7.49 13.71
CA TYR A 63 -4.41 -8.59 14.41
C TYR A 63 -4.74 -9.79 13.52
N TYR A 64 -4.22 -9.85 12.31
CA TYR A 64 -4.38 -11.03 11.46
C TYR A 64 -3.91 -12.29 12.17
N THR A 65 -4.70 -13.35 12.02
CA THR A 65 -4.36 -14.72 12.43
C THR A 65 -3.32 -15.31 11.47
N SER A 66 -2.78 -16.49 11.84
CA SER A 66 -1.86 -17.24 10.97
C SER A 66 -2.52 -17.58 9.63
N TRP A 67 -3.80 -17.95 9.63
CA TRP A 67 -4.58 -18.30 8.43
C TRP A 67 -4.75 -17.11 7.50
N GLU A 68 -5.06 -15.92 8.03
CA GLU A 68 -5.18 -14.68 7.25
C GLU A 68 -3.83 -14.25 6.68
N VAL A 69 -2.74 -14.42 7.42
CA VAL A 69 -1.38 -14.14 6.92
C VAL A 69 -1.00 -15.11 5.80
N LYS A 70 -1.33 -16.42 5.95
CA LYS A 70 -1.14 -17.42 4.89
C LYS A 70 -1.96 -17.07 3.64
N GLN A 71 -3.24 -16.75 3.82
CA GLN A 71 -4.13 -16.34 2.73
C GLN A 71 -3.57 -15.11 1.99
N ARG A 72 -3.07 -14.11 2.74
CA ARG A 72 -2.44 -12.91 2.16
C ARG A 72 -1.18 -13.25 1.35
N ARG A 73 -0.30 -14.10 1.90
CA ARG A 73 0.96 -14.50 1.26
C ARG A 73 0.72 -15.37 0.03
N ASP A 74 -0.09 -16.43 0.18
CA ASP A 74 -0.15 -17.53 -0.78
C ASP A 74 -1.20 -17.32 -1.87
N ILE A 75 -2.22 -16.49 -1.63
CA ILE A 75 -3.28 -16.21 -2.59
C ILE A 75 -3.13 -14.78 -3.13
N GLU A 76 -3.36 -13.78 -2.30
CA GLU A 76 -3.43 -12.39 -2.78
C GLU A 76 -2.09 -11.92 -3.35
N ASN A 77 -1.02 -12.04 -2.56
CA ASN A 77 0.29 -11.57 -2.98
C ASN A 77 0.87 -12.43 -4.10
N ALA A 78 0.69 -13.76 -4.06
CA ALA A 78 1.18 -14.66 -5.10
C ALA A 78 0.55 -14.33 -6.47
N ILE A 79 -0.77 -14.16 -6.51
CA ILE A 79 -1.48 -13.78 -7.73
C ILE A 79 -1.03 -12.39 -8.20
N ARG A 80 -0.96 -11.42 -7.28
CA ARG A 80 -0.51 -10.06 -7.59
C ARG A 80 0.90 -10.03 -8.16
N ILE A 81 1.83 -10.78 -7.57
CA ILE A 81 3.21 -10.89 -8.04
C ILE A 81 3.24 -11.44 -9.46
N LYS A 82 2.51 -12.52 -9.73
CA LYS A 82 2.46 -13.15 -11.05
C LYS A 82 1.85 -12.23 -12.10
N MET A 83 0.63 -11.74 -11.86
CA MET A 83 -0.11 -10.97 -12.86
C MET A 83 0.53 -9.61 -13.13
N ARG A 84 0.97 -8.91 -12.07
CA ARG A 84 1.67 -7.64 -12.25
C ARG A 84 3.07 -7.81 -12.80
N GLY A 85 3.75 -8.92 -12.52
CA GLY A 85 5.06 -9.22 -13.11
C GLY A 85 4.99 -9.23 -14.64
N VAL A 86 4.07 -10.00 -15.22
CA VAL A 86 3.82 -10.02 -16.67
C VAL A 86 3.49 -8.63 -17.19
N ARG A 87 2.60 -7.90 -16.50
CA ARG A 87 2.23 -6.54 -16.90
C ARG A 87 3.43 -5.58 -16.89
N GLN A 88 4.30 -5.66 -15.87
CA GLN A 88 5.51 -4.82 -15.79
C GLN A 88 6.47 -5.09 -16.94
N GLU A 89 6.64 -6.34 -17.29
CA GLU A 89 7.52 -6.75 -18.40
C GLU A 89 7.05 -6.15 -19.73
N VAL A 90 5.77 -6.35 -20.07
CA VAL A 90 5.18 -5.82 -21.31
C VAL A 90 5.23 -4.28 -21.33
N LEU A 91 4.79 -3.62 -20.26
CA LEU A 91 4.78 -2.16 -20.21
C LEU A 91 6.19 -1.58 -20.32
N LEU A 92 7.18 -2.18 -19.67
CA LEU A 92 8.55 -1.69 -19.70
C LEU A 92 9.13 -1.81 -21.09
N ALA A 93 8.91 -2.95 -21.79
CA ALA A 93 9.39 -3.15 -23.15
C ALA A 93 8.87 -2.08 -24.11
N GLU A 94 7.56 -1.81 -24.09
CA GLU A 94 6.94 -0.80 -24.94
C GLU A 94 7.37 0.64 -24.58
N MET A 95 7.50 0.93 -23.28
CA MET A 95 7.97 2.24 -22.80
C MET A 95 9.42 2.52 -23.18
N LEU A 96 10.27 1.51 -23.28
CA LEU A 96 11.66 1.66 -23.73
C LEU A 96 11.77 1.81 -25.24
N ALA A 97 10.81 1.25 -25.98
CA ALA A 97 10.80 1.33 -27.46
C ALA A 97 10.31 2.69 -27.98
N ASP A 98 9.36 3.34 -27.26
CA ASP A 98 8.74 4.59 -27.71
C ASP A 98 8.62 5.62 -26.55
N PRO A 99 9.32 6.78 -26.63
CA PRO A 99 9.21 7.86 -25.64
C PRO A 99 7.78 8.40 -25.45
N LYS A 100 6.93 8.34 -26.46
CA LYS A 100 5.53 8.76 -26.36
C LYS A 100 4.74 7.79 -25.48
N VAL A 101 4.94 6.49 -25.67
CA VAL A 101 4.36 5.44 -24.81
C VAL A 101 4.90 5.58 -23.38
N GLN A 102 6.19 5.88 -23.23
CA GLN A 102 6.80 6.11 -21.93
C GLN A 102 6.06 7.21 -21.15
N ILE A 103 5.81 8.37 -21.77
CA ILE A 103 5.08 9.47 -21.12
C ILE A 103 3.65 9.07 -20.76
N GLN A 104 2.95 8.39 -21.66
CA GLN A 104 1.55 7.96 -21.46
C GLN A 104 1.39 6.93 -20.32
N TYR A 105 2.37 6.05 -20.14
CA TYR A 105 2.28 4.91 -19.23
C TYR A 105 3.13 5.03 -17.97
N ALA A 106 4.00 6.02 -17.84
CA ALA A 106 4.89 6.20 -16.69
C ALA A 106 4.16 6.12 -15.33
N SER A 107 3.07 6.87 -15.17
CA SER A 107 2.28 6.86 -13.93
C SER A 107 1.62 5.50 -13.65
N LYS A 108 1.08 4.85 -14.68
CA LYS A 108 0.43 3.53 -14.58
C LYS A 108 1.45 2.45 -14.25
N TYR A 109 2.62 2.50 -14.89
CA TYR A 109 3.74 1.62 -14.59
C TYR A 109 4.22 1.79 -13.15
N ALA A 110 4.45 3.02 -12.70
CA ALA A 110 4.90 3.33 -11.36
C ALA A 110 3.90 2.82 -10.30
N SER A 111 2.61 3.08 -10.50
CA SER A 111 1.55 2.60 -9.60
C SER A 111 1.51 1.07 -9.55
N SER A 112 1.51 0.39 -10.70
CA SER A 112 1.51 -1.07 -10.76
C SER A 112 2.77 -1.66 -10.11
N SER A 113 3.95 -1.07 -10.38
CA SER A 113 5.24 -1.44 -9.80
C SER A 113 5.26 -1.34 -8.27
N ASN A 114 4.66 -0.28 -7.71
CA ASN A 114 4.58 -0.09 -6.27
C ASN A 114 3.86 -1.26 -5.58
N TYR A 115 2.68 -1.64 -6.06
CA TYR A 115 1.93 -2.79 -5.52
C TYR A 115 2.65 -4.12 -5.73
N TRP A 116 3.28 -4.31 -6.90
CA TRP A 116 4.06 -5.50 -7.21
C TRP A 116 5.24 -5.69 -6.27
N LYS A 117 6.05 -4.66 -6.13
CA LYS A 117 7.21 -4.66 -5.22
C LYS A 117 6.79 -4.77 -3.74
N ASN A 118 5.68 -4.16 -3.36
CA ASN A 118 5.12 -4.29 -2.02
C ASN A 118 4.75 -5.75 -1.72
N ALA A 119 4.07 -6.44 -2.64
CA ALA A 119 3.71 -7.84 -2.47
C ALA A 119 4.94 -8.76 -2.35
N ILE A 120 5.97 -8.55 -3.19
CA ILE A 120 7.25 -9.27 -3.11
C ILE A 120 7.94 -9.03 -1.76
N GLY A 121 8.03 -7.76 -1.36
CA GLY A 121 8.69 -7.37 -0.11
C GLY A 121 7.94 -7.88 1.12
N MET A 122 6.61 -7.87 1.08
CA MET A 122 5.76 -8.41 2.14
C MET A 122 5.97 -9.91 2.31
N ASN A 123 5.92 -10.70 1.23
CA ASN A 123 6.15 -12.14 1.30
C ASN A 123 7.54 -12.47 1.85
N ARG A 124 8.56 -11.78 1.34
CA ARG A 124 9.93 -11.92 1.87
C ARG A 124 10.01 -11.57 3.36
N GLY A 125 9.30 -10.54 3.80
CA GLY A 125 9.24 -10.14 5.21
C GLY A 125 8.53 -11.18 6.08
N ILE A 126 7.40 -11.72 5.62
CA ILE A 126 6.64 -12.76 6.30
C ILE A 126 7.52 -14.00 6.52
N ASP A 127 8.22 -14.44 5.47
CA ASP A 127 9.06 -15.63 5.53
C ASP A 127 10.33 -15.37 6.38
N LYS A 128 11.03 -14.27 6.15
CA LYS A 128 12.28 -13.95 6.86
C LYS A 128 12.10 -13.77 8.37
N LEU A 129 10.96 -13.24 8.78
CA LEU A 129 10.64 -12.98 10.19
C LEU A 129 9.81 -14.10 10.81
N ASP A 130 9.54 -15.16 10.08
CA ASP A 130 8.66 -16.25 10.52
C ASP A 130 7.36 -15.74 11.14
N VAL A 131 6.69 -14.80 10.47
CA VAL A 131 5.48 -14.17 10.99
C VAL A 131 4.37 -15.20 11.21
N ILE A 132 4.26 -16.20 10.33
CA ILE A 132 3.26 -17.25 10.42
C ILE A 132 3.53 -18.10 11.67
N GLY A 133 4.74 -18.61 11.89
CA GLY A 133 5.08 -19.41 13.06
C GLY A 133 4.88 -18.64 14.37
N GLN A 134 5.21 -17.34 14.39
CA GLN A 134 4.94 -16.49 15.56
C GLN A 134 3.43 -16.36 15.86
N LYS A 135 2.59 -16.28 14.81
CA LYS A 135 1.14 -16.23 14.97
C LYS A 135 0.58 -17.58 15.43
N GLU A 136 1.02 -18.67 14.82
CA GLU A 136 0.62 -20.03 15.21
C GLU A 136 0.96 -20.31 16.67
N LYS A 137 2.15 -19.91 17.12
CA LYS A 137 2.53 -20.02 18.53
C LYS A 137 1.59 -19.23 19.44
N ARG A 138 1.29 -17.97 19.08
CA ARG A 138 0.37 -17.12 19.84
C ARG A 138 -1.05 -17.72 19.91
N GLU A 139 -1.51 -18.29 18.81
CA GLU A 139 -2.82 -18.97 18.73
C GLU A 139 -2.86 -20.23 19.62
N ALA A 140 -1.77 -21.00 19.63
CA ALA A 140 -1.62 -22.16 20.52
C ALA A 140 -1.58 -21.75 21.99
N ASP A 141 -0.78 -20.73 22.32
CA ASP A 141 -0.69 -20.18 23.68
C ASP A 141 -2.05 -19.64 24.17
N PHE A 142 -2.78 -18.95 23.30
CA PHE A 142 -4.13 -18.45 23.58
C PHE A 142 -5.13 -19.58 23.80
N ARG A 143 -5.11 -20.63 22.96
CA ARG A 143 -5.96 -21.80 23.10
C ARG A 143 -5.72 -22.51 24.45
N ALA A 144 -4.46 -22.77 24.80
CA ALA A 144 -4.08 -23.38 26.06
C ALA A 144 -4.52 -22.54 27.28
N TRP A 145 -4.39 -21.22 27.17
CA TRP A 145 -4.87 -20.29 28.19
C TRP A 145 -6.41 -20.34 28.33
N ALA A 146 -7.14 -20.32 27.22
CA ALA A 146 -8.61 -20.37 27.22
C ALA A 146 -9.14 -21.67 27.82
N GLU A 147 -8.56 -22.81 27.45
CA GLU A 147 -8.88 -24.11 28.00
C GLU A 147 -8.63 -24.19 29.52
N LYS A 148 -7.43 -23.72 29.96
CA LYS A 148 -7.06 -23.68 31.38
C LYS A 148 -8.00 -22.81 32.23
N ASN A 149 -8.55 -21.75 31.65
CA ASN A 149 -9.43 -20.80 32.36
C ASN A 149 -10.93 -21.07 32.10
N ASN A 150 -11.29 -22.19 31.51
CA ASN A 150 -12.67 -22.56 31.18
C ASN A 150 -13.41 -21.54 30.30
N HIS A 151 -12.74 -21.11 29.24
CA HIS A 151 -13.31 -20.19 28.21
C HIS A 151 -13.46 -20.92 26.86
N PRO A 152 -14.34 -21.93 26.74
CA PRO A 152 -14.51 -22.67 25.48
C PRO A 152 -15.00 -21.80 24.33
N GLU A 153 -15.74 -20.71 24.63
CA GLU A 153 -16.24 -19.75 23.66
C GLU A 153 -15.10 -19.05 22.88
N TYR A 154 -13.94 -18.90 23.49
CA TYR A 154 -12.78 -18.29 22.81
C TYR A 154 -12.10 -19.27 21.85
N VAL A 155 -12.04 -20.54 22.24
CA VAL A 155 -11.54 -21.61 21.37
C VAL A 155 -12.47 -21.75 20.16
N GLU A 156 -13.79 -21.77 20.40
CA GLU A 156 -14.79 -21.84 19.33
C GLU A 156 -14.71 -20.62 18.39
N ALA A 157 -14.52 -19.43 18.93
CA ALA A 157 -14.34 -18.20 18.11
C ALA A 157 -13.12 -18.30 17.20
N LEU A 158 -11.99 -18.82 17.72
CA LEU A 158 -10.77 -19.01 16.94
C LEU A 158 -10.98 -20.02 15.79
N GLU A 159 -11.68 -21.13 16.05
CA GLU A 159 -12.03 -22.11 15.01
C GLU A 159 -13.00 -21.54 13.97
N LYS A 160 -13.97 -20.74 14.37
CA LYS A 160 -14.88 -20.04 13.44
C LYS A 160 -14.11 -19.12 12.50
N ILE A 161 -13.13 -18.37 13.03
CA ILE A 161 -12.26 -17.50 12.20
C ILE A 161 -11.48 -18.34 11.19
N LYS A 162 -10.83 -19.42 11.64
CA LYS A 162 -10.12 -20.35 10.78
C LYS A 162 -10.99 -20.85 9.63
N ASN A 163 -12.14 -21.46 9.98
CA ASN A 163 -13.05 -22.04 9.01
C ASN A 163 -13.58 -21.00 8.00
N ALA A 164 -13.88 -19.79 8.48
CA ALA A 164 -14.32 -18.69 7.61
C ALA A 164 -13.22 -18.25 6.62
N VAL A 165 -11.99 -18.14 7.08
CA VAL A 165 -10.84 -17.76 6.23
C VAL A 165 -10.57 -18.86 5.19
N GLU A 166 -10.53 -20.13 5.61
CA GLU A 166 -10.26 -21.26 4.72
C GLU A 166 -11.37 -21.43 3.67
N ALA A 167 -12.63 -21.27 4.04
CA ALA A 167 -13.77 -21.35 3.13
C ALA A 167 -13.73 -20.28 2.02
N GLN A 168 -13.11 -19.13 2.26
CA GLN A 168 -12.99 -18.04 1.28
C GLN A 168 -11.87 -18.24 0.26
N ASN A 169 -10.92 -19.14 0.49
CA ASN A 169 -9.71 -19.26 -0.33
C ASN A 169 -9.98 -19.43 -1.83
N GLY A 170 -10.96 -20.27 -2.18
CA GLY A 170 -11.33 -20.50 -3.58
C GLY A 170 -11.89 -19.26 -4.26
N ILE A 171 -12.83 -18.59 -3.60
CA ILE A 171 -13.48 -17.39 -4.11
C ILE A 171 -12.46 -16.23 -4.22
N LEU A 172 -11.61 -16.07 -3.22
CA LEU A 172 -10.58 -15.04 -3.24
C LEU A 172 -9.55 -15.27 -4.34
N SER A 173 -9.15 -16.52 -4.58
CA SER A 173 -8.26 -16.85 -5.67
C SER A 173 -8.85 -16.45 -7.03
N GLN A 174 -10.11 -16.80 -7.29
CA GLN A 174 -10.82 -16.39 -8.49
C GLN A 174 -10.97 -14.86 -8.61
N TYR A 175 -11.35 -14.22 -7.51
CA TYR A 175 -11.49 -12.76 -7.45
C TYR A 175 -10.18 -12.04 -7.78
N TYR A 176 -9.05 -12.46 -7.19
CA TYR A 176 -7.77 -11.81 -7.46
C TYR A 176 -7.25 -12.10 -8.87
N LEU A 177 -7.45 -13.31 -9.40
CA LEU A 177 -7.12 -13.62 -10.79
C LEU A 177 -7.91 -12.73 -11.75
N LEU A 178 -9.22 -12.65 -11.58
CA LEU A 178 -10.08 -11.82 -12.41
C LEU A 178 -9.76 -10.32 -12.24
N SER A 179 -9.59 -9.86 -11.00
CA SER A 179 -9.33 -8.45 -10.71
C SER A 179 -7.97 -7.97 -11.22
N GLU A 180 -6.89 -8.70 -10.94
CA GLU A 180 -5.53 -8.30 -11.32
C GLU A 180 -5.21 -8.63 -12.80
N GLY A 181 -5.79 -9.72 -13.33
CA GLY A 181 -5.54 -10.15 -14.71
C GLY A 181 -6.40 -9.44 -15.74
N LEU A 182 -7.68 -9.21 -15.45
CA LEU A 182 -8.63 -8.67 -16.41
C LEU A 182 -9.11 -7.26 -16.01
N LEU A 183 -9.85 -7.13 -14.89
CA LEU A 183 -10.59 -5.91 -14.58
C LEU A 183 -9.70 -4.70 -14.30
N ARG A 184 -8.54 -4.91 -13.70
CA ARG A 184 -7.54 -3.86 -13.39
C ARG A 184 -6.24 -4.03 -14.18
N GLY A 185 -6.05 -5.18 -14.79
CA GLY A 185 -4.86 -5.50 -15.58
C GLY A 185 -4.91 -4.90 -16.98
N VAL A 186 -6.09 -4.87 -17.61
CA VAL A 186 -6.30 -4.47 -18.99
C VAL A 186 -7.22 -3.26 -19.06
N GLU A 187 -6.79 -2.19 -19.72
CA GLU A 187 -7.57 -0.94 -19.79
C GLU A 187 -8.84 -1.11 -20.62
N PHE A 188 -8.76 -1.92 -21.68
CA PHE A 188 -9.90 -2.22 -22.53
C PHE A 188 -11.13 -2.75 -21.75
N SER A 189 -10.91 -3.50 -20.66
CA SER A 189 -11.98 -4.01 -19.80
C SER A 189 -12.82 -2.91 -19.13
N ARG A 190 -12.33 -1.67 -19.09
CA ARG A 190 -13.03 -0.51 -18.50
C ARG A 190 -13.88 0.26 -19.51
N VAL A 191 -13.68 0.03 -20.80
CA VAL A 191 -14.41 0.75 -21.87
C VAL A 191 -15.92 0.59 -21.74
N PRO A 192 -16.48 -0.61 -21.52
CA PRO A 192 -17.93 -0.77 -21.34
C PRO A 192 -18.48 0.02 -20.15
N THR A 193 -17.71 0.12 -19.06
CA THR A 193 -18.13 0.86 -17.85
C THR A 193 -18.11 2.38 -18.05
N SER A 194 -17.26 2.88 -18.95
CA SER A 194 -17.20 4.31 -19.28
C SER A 194 -18.24 4.72 -20.31
N LEU A 195 -18.66 3.81 -21.18
CA LEU A 195 -19.67 4.07 -22.21
C LEU A 195 -21.11 3.90 -21.70
N GLY A 196 -21.29 3.20 -20.56
CA GLY A 196 -22.59 2.95 -19.93
C GLY A 196 -23.03 4.02 -18.92
N LYS A 197 -22.29 5.13 -18.83
CA LYS A 197 -22.62 6.33 -18.05
C LYS A 197 -23.07 7.43 -18.97
#